data_d84a54225958b0b251296d864c5a2923
#
_entry.id   d84a54225958b0b251296d864c5a2923
#
_cell.length_a   1.000
_cell.length_b   1.000
_cell.length_c   1.000
_cell.angle_alpha   90.00
_cell.angle_beta   90.00
_cell.angle_gamma   90.00
#
_symmetry.space_group_name_H-M   'P 1'
#
loop_
_entity.id
_entity.type
_entity.pdbx_description
1 polymer ?
#
loop_
_entity_poly.entity_id
_entity_poly.type
_entity_poly.pdbx_seq_one_letter_code
_entity_poly.pdbx_strand_id
1 'polypeptide(L)'
;MTGVRLKHFTTGETRELETSGVFIAIGHAPSSELVTDQLETHMGGYVVTKPDSTATAIPGVFAAGDVTDHIYRQAVTSAGMGCMAALEAEKYIATMDADGEAVAAE
;
A
#
# COMPACT_ATOMS: atom_id res chain seq x y z
N MET A 1 23.06 -19.51 1.30
CA MET A 1 23.87 -18.45 0.67
C MET A 1 25.17 -18.35 1.43
N THR A 2 26.30 -18.28 0.75
CA THR A 2 27.64 -18.24 1.38
C THR A 2 28.37 -16.92 1.10
N GLY A 3 27.89 -16.13 0.13
CA GLY A 3 28.49 -14.85 -0.21
C GLY A 3 27.80 -14.18 -1.40
N VAL A 4 28.30 -13.01 -1.73
CA VAL A 4 27.87 -12.20 -2.89
C VAL A 4 29.08 -11.80 -3.70
N ARG A 5 28.89 -11.67 -5.02
CA ARG A 5 29.88 -11.11 -5.93
C ARG A 5 29.49 -9.67 -6.24
N LEU A 6 30.31 -8.74 -5.83
CA LEU A 6 30.17 -7.32 -6.11
C LEU A 6 30.92 -6.99 -7.41
N LYS A 7 30.32 -6.17 -8.28
CA LYS A 7 30.96 -5.63 -9.47
C LYS A 7 31.02 -4.10 -9.35
N HIS A 8 32.23 -3.56 -9.46
CA HIS A 8 32.41 -2.12 -9.45
C HIS A 8 31.83 -1.52 -10.73
N PHE A 9 30.94 -0.54 -10.60
CA PHE A 9 30.19 0.00 -11.72
C PHE A 9 31.10 0.62 -12.81
N THR A 10 32.14 1.38 -12.42
CA THR A 10 32.99 2.11 -13.35
C THR A 10 34.16 1.26 -13.86
N THR A 11 34.86 0.52 -13.00
CA THR A 11 36.07 -0.24 -13.37
C THR A 11 35.76 -1.63 -13.90
N GLY A 12 34.57 -2.17 -13.60
CA GLY A 12 34.19 -3.54 -13.94
C GLY A 12 34.84 -4.61 -13.08
N GLU A 13 35.72 -4.23 -12.13
CA GLU A 13 36.36 -5.17 -11.21
C GLU A 13 35.35 -5.91 -10.35
N THR A 14 35.61 -7.17 -10.09
CA THR A 14 34.73 -8.00 -9.26
C THR A 14 35.42 -8.39 -7.96
N ARG A 15 34.65 -8.39 -6.87
CA ARG A 15 35.10 -8.83 -5.55
C ARG A 15 34.05 -9.74 -4.93
N GLU A 16 34.48 -10.83 -4.32
CA GLU A 16 33.61 -11.69 -3.52
C GLU A 16 33.63 -11.24 -2.06
N LEU A 17 32.45 -11.24 -1.45
CA LEU A 17 32.24 -10.93 -0.04
C LEU A 17 31.50 -12.09 0.60
N GLU A 18 32.10 -12.73 1.59
CA GLU A 18 31.43 -13.75 2.39
C GLU A 18 30.34 -13.11 3.25
N THR A 19 29.12 -13.64 3.15
CA THR A 19 27.98 -13.21 3.96
C THR A 19 26.90 -14.27 3.97
N SER A 20 26.12 -14.33 5.04
CA SER A 20 25.00 -15.25 5.21
C SER A 20 23.66 -14.67 4.75
N GLY A 21 23.57 -13.36 4.52
CA GLY A 21 22.36 -12.68 4.08
C GLY A 21 22.64 -11.38 3.37
N VAL A 22 21.69 -10.95 2.52
CA VAL A 22 21.74 -9.68 1.79
C VAL A 22 20.35 -9.04 1.79
N PHE A 23 20.31 -7.77 2.10
CA PHE A 23 19.11 -6.93 1.91
C PHE A 23 19.31 -6.01 0.71
N ILE A 24 18.32 -5.96 -0.17
CA ILE A 24 18.32 -5.06 -1.33
C ILE A 24 17.39 -3.89 -1.00
N ALA A 25 17.97 -2.73 -0.68
CA ALA A 25 17.24 -1.53 -0.26
C ALA A 25 17.41 -0.42 -1.30
N ILE A 26 16.91 -0.65 -2.52
CA ILE A 26 17.11 0.23 -3.69
C ILE A 26 15.91 1.13 -4.00
N GLY A 27 14.92 1.20 -3.12
CA GLY A 27 13.73 2.02 -3.27
C GLY A 27 12.48 1.28 -2.83
N HIS A 28 11.35 1.98 -2.95
CA HIS A 28 10.04 1.47 -2.63
C HIS A 28 9.12 1.64 -3.84
N ALA A 29 8.37 0.59 -4.17
CA ALA A 29 7.28 0.64 -5.11
C ALA A 29 6.03 0.10 -4.41
N PRO A 30 4.91 0.85 -4.41
CA PRO A 30 3.67 0.34 -3.83
C PRO A 30 3.13 -0.83 -4.68
N SER A 31 2.58 -1.85 -4.02
CA SER A 31 1.95 -3.00 -4.71
C SER A 31 0.53 -2.64 -5.15
N SER A 32 0.41 -1.68 -6.05
CA SER A 32 -0.85 -1.11 -6.53
C SER A 32 -1.23 -1.53 -7.96
N GLU A 33 -0.41 -2.35 -8.62
CA GLU A 33 -0.58 -2.74 -10.03
C GLU A 33 -1.98 -3.26 -10.37
N LEU A 34 -2.62 -3.96 -9.43
CA LEU A 34 -3.97 -4.51 -9.62
C LEU A 34 -5.07 -3.45 -9.73
N VAL A 35 -4.82 -2.23 -9.28
CA VAL A 35 -5.83 -1.18 -9.14
C VAL A 35 -5.48 0.12 -9.86
N THR A 36 -4.31 0.23 -10.48
CA THR A 36 -3.83 1.45 -11.15
C THR A 36 -4.70 1.91 -12.30
N ASP A 37 -5.40 0.99 -12.95
CA ASP A 37 -6.32 1.32 -14.06
C ASP A 37 -7.71 1.77 -13.57
N GLN A 38 -8.00 1.65 -12.27
CA GLN A 38 -9.31 1.89 -11.69
C GLN A 38 -9.29 3.00 -10.64
N LEU A 39 -8.18 3.13 -9.90
CA LEU A 39 -8.01 4.11 -8.83
C LEU A 39 -7.00 5.17 -9.23
N GLU A 40 -7.24 6.39 -8.78
CA GLU A 40 -6.26 7.46 -8.89
C GLU A 40 -5.00 7.11 -8.09
N THR A 41 -3.84 7.31 -8.72
CA THR A 41 -2.55 7.10 -8.08
C THR A 41 -1.64 8.32 -8.28
N HIS A 42 -0.69 8.52 -7.37
CA HIS A 42 0.32 9.56 -7.46
C HIS A 42 1.72 9.05 -7.11
N MET A 43 2.76 9.86 -7.34
CA MET A 43 4.15 9.61 -6.92
C MET A 43 4.69 8.20 -7.24
N GLY A 44 4.35 7.67 -8.42
CA GLY A 44 4.85 6.36 -8.85
C GLY A 44 4.00 5.17 -8.43
N GLY A 45 2.70 5.39 -8.18
CA GLY A 45 1.72 4.31 -8.00
C GLY A 45 1.05 4.25 -6.63
N TYR A 46 1.30 5.19 -5.72
CA TYR A 46 0.58 5.24 -4.44
C TYR A 46 -0.88 5.62 -4.67
N VAL A 47 -1.80 4.84 -4.10
CA VAL A 47 -3.24 5.07 -4.21
C VAL A 47 -3.63 6.34 -3.48
N VAL A 48 -4.41 7.20 -4.14
CA VAL A 48 -4.96 8.43 -3.55
C VAL A 48 -6.17 8.10 -2.68
N THR A 49 -6.15 8.59 -1.45
CA THR A 49 -7.29 8.55 -0.52
C THR A 49 -7.82 9.94 -0.24
N LYS A 50 -9.03 10.05 0.26
CA LYS A 50 -9.57 11.33 0.74
C LYS A 50 -8.76 11.84 1.94
N PRO A 51 -8.65 13.16 2.15
CA PRO A 51 -8.00 13.70 3.34
C PRO A 51 -8.59 13.11 4.63
N ASP A 52 -7.70 12.75 5.55
CA ASP A 52 -8.05 12.20 6.88
C ASP A 52 -8.90 10.90 6.84
N SER A 53 -8.87 10.17 5.72
CA SER A 53 -9.67 8.96 5.50
C SER A 53 -8.89 7.94 4.68
N THR A 54 -9.31 6.68 4.72
CA THR A 54 -8.81 5.61 3.86
C THR A 54 -9.68 5.40 2.61
N ALA A 55 -10.79 6.14 2.49
CA ALA A 55 -11.70 6.04 1.34
C ALA A 55 -11.05 6.54 0.06
N THR A 56 -11.19 5.78 -1.02
CA THR A 56 -10.76 6.16 -2.36
C THR A 56 -11.85 6.94 -3.12
N ALA A 57 -11.62 7.24 -4.39
CA ALA A 57 -12.63 7.83 -5.26
C ALA A 57 -13.80 6.88 -5.55
N ILE A 58 -13.62 5.58 -5.41
CA ILE A 58 -14.65 4.57 -5.64
C ILE A 58 -15.35 4.24 -4.31
N PRO A 59 -16.67 4.44 -4.19
CA PRO A 59 -17.42 4.09 -2.98
C PRO A 59 -17.25 2.61 -2.60
N GLY A 60 -17.01 2.35 -1.31
CA GLY A 60 -16.80 1.00 -0.79
C GLY A 60 -15.37 0.44 -1.00
N VAL A 61 -14.48 1.21 -1.62
CA VAL A 61 -13.07 0.85 -1.78
C VAL A 61 -12.21 1.74 -0.88
N PHE A 62 -11.43 1.10 -0.02
CA PHE A 62 -10.55 1.75 0.95
C PHE A 62 -9.10 1.31 0.70
N ALA A 63 -8.14 2.22 0.90
CA ALA A 63 -6.71 1.92 0.77
C ALA A 63 -5.97 2.32 2.05
N ALA A 64 -5.11 1.43 2.53
CA ALA A 64 -4.39 1.62 3.79
C ALA A 64 -2.99 0.98 3.74
N GLY A 65 -2.07 1.53 4.53
CA GLY A 65 -0.70 1.03 4.63
C GLY A 65 0.20 1.51 3.50
N ASP A 66 1.24 0.74 3.21
CA ASP A 66 2.30 1.12 2.27
C ASP A 66 1.79 1.40 0.84
N VAL A 67 0.62 0.90 0.48
CA VAL A 67 0.01 1.16 -0.84
C VAL A 67 -0.42 2.62 -1.02
N THR A 68 -0.61 3.36 0.07
CA THR A 68 -0.97 4.78 0.10
C THR A 68 0.03 5.66 0.87
N ASP A 69 0.76 5.09 1.84
CA ASP A 69 1.75 5.80 2.66
C ASP A 69 3.11 5.90 1.95
N HIS A 70 3.33 6.98 1.22
CA HIS A 70 4.62 7.27 0.59
C HIS A 70 5.64 7.95 1.53
N ILE A 71 5.24 8.30 2.77
CA ILE A 71 6.05 9.09 3.71
C ILE A 71 6.75 8.19 4.73
N TYR A 72 6.01 7.46 5.53
CA TYR A 72 6.54 6.72 6.69
C TYR A 72 6.88 5.27 6.37
N ARG A 73 5.95 4.54 5.75
CA ARG A 73 6.12 3.13 5.35
C ARG A 73 6.62 2.27 6.51
N GLN A 74 5.94 2.38 7.63
CA GLN A 74 6.24 1.64 8.85
C GLN A 74 5.11 0.67 9.20
N ALA A 75 5.46 -0.47 9.78
CA ALA A 75 4.47 -1.48 10.19
C ALA A 75 3.40 -0.89 11.12
N VAL A 76 3.79 -0.01 12.05
CA VAL A 76 2.86 0.61 12.99
C VAL A 76 1.91 1.60 12.32
N THR A 77 2.38 2.39 11.33
CA THR A 77 1.51 3.28 10.55
C THR A 77 0.55 2.48 9.68
N SER A 78 1.03 1.42 9.04
CA SER A 78 0.19 0.51 8.26
C SER A 78 -0.89 -0.17 9.11
N ALA A 79 -0.55 -0.60 10.32
CA ALA A 79 -1.53 -1.18 11.24
C ALA A 79 -2.60 -0.16 11.67
N GLY A 80 -2.19 1.09 11.97
CA GLY A 80 -3.13 2.17 12.30
C GLY A 80 -4.07 2.50 11.15
N MET A 81 -3.53 2.64 9.94
CA MET A 81 -4.34 2.88 8.73
C MET A 81 -5.26 1.71 8.43
N GLY A 82 -4.81 0.47 8.64
CA GLY A 82 -5.65 -0.72 8.49
C GLY A 82 -6.84 -0.73 9.46
N CYS A 83 -6.63 -0.30 10.70
CA CYS A 83 -7.71 -0.11 11.68
C CYS A 83 -8.72 0.96 11.20
N MET A 84 -8.23 2.09 10.69
CA MET A 84 -9.09 3.13 10.12
C MET A 84 -9.94 2.59 8.96
N ALA A 85 -9.31 1.87 8.01
CA ALA A 85 -10.00 1.29 6.87
C ALA A 85 -11.09 0.29 7.29
N ALA A 86 -10.83 -0.54 8.29
CA ALA A 86 -11.81 -1.49 8.81
C ALA A 86 -13.03 -0.78 9.42
N LEU A 87 -12.81 0.26 10.23
CA LEU A 87 -13.90 1.04 10.82
C LEU A 87 -14.72 1.83 9.78
N GLU A 88 -14.06 2.35 8.74
CA GLU A 88 -14.74 3.03 7.65
C GLU A 88 -15.55 2.06 6.79
N ALA A 89 -15.03 0.87 6.53
CA ALA A 89 -15.73 -0.19 5.81
C ALA A 89 -16.98 -0.67 6.60
N GLU A 90 -16.86 -0.87 7.91
CA GLU A 90 -17.99 -1.23 8.78
C GLU A 90 -19.12 -0.17 8.69
N LYS A 91 -18.76 1.11 8.81
CA LYS A 91 -19.74 2.20 8.68
C LYS A 91 -20.39 2.23 7.29
N TYR A 92 -19.61 2.01 6.24
CA TYR A 92 -20.12 1.97 4.87
C TYR A 92 -21.14 0.85 4.68
N ILE A 93 -20.84 -0.35 5.17
CA ILE A 93 -21.76 -1.50 5.11
C ILE A 93 -23.04 -1.20 5.89
N ALA A 94 -22.95 -0.63 7.09
CA ALA A 94 -24.10 -0.27 7.90
C ALA A 94 -25.03 0.75 7.22
N THR A 95 -24.49 1.68 6.43
CA THR A 95 -25.32 2.61 5.65
C THR A 95 -26.06 1.91 4.50
N MET A 96 -25.40 0.95 3.84
CA MET A 96 -26.03 0.16 2.76
C MET A 96 -27.18 -0.71 3.29
N ASP A 97 -27.01 -1.31 4.46
CA ASP A 97 -28.05 -2.13 5.10
C ASP A 97 -29.26 -1.27 5.48
N ALA A 98 -29.04 -0.07 6.04
CA ALA A 98 -30.11 0.86 6.39
C ALA A 98 -30.89 1.35 5.16
N ASP A 99 -30.21 1.65 4.05
CA ASP A 99 -30.82 2.04 2.79
C ASP A 99 -31.60 0.86 2.16
N GLY A 100 -31.10 -0.37 2.28
CA GLY A 100 -31.78 -1.58 1.82
C GLY A 100 -33.05 -1.90 2.62
N GLU A 101 -33.03 -1.69 3.93
CA GLU A 101 -34.23 -1.86 4.79
C GLU A 101 -35.30 -0.78 4.49
N ALA A 102 -34.89 0.45 4.18
CA ALA A 102 -35.80 1.51 3.82
C ALA A 102 -36.53 1.23 2.50
N VAL A 103 -35.88 0.67 1.50
CA VAL A 103 -36.45 0.27 0.21
C VAL A 103 -37.38 -0.94 0.32
N ALA A 104 -37.11 -1.87 1.28
CA ALA A 104 -37.93 -3.05 1.50
C ALA A 104 -39.22 -2.74 2.31
N ALA A 105 -39.33 -1.57 2.90
CA ALA A 105 -40.48 -1.13 3.72
C ALA A 105 -41.52 -0.32 2.94
N GLU A 106 -41.28 0.01 1.66
CA GLU A 106 -42.21 0.63 0.71
C GLU A 106 -42.91 -0.44 -0.17
#